data_59280d07f81b43c6af71b992a01f07b0
#
_entry.id   59280d07f81b43c6af71b992a01f07b0
#
_cell.length_a   1.000
_cell.length_b   1.000
_cell.length_c   1.000
_cell.angle_alpha   90.00
_cell.angle_beta   90.00
_cell.angle_gamma   90.00
#
_symmetry.space_group_name_H-M   'P 1'
#
loop_
_entity.id
_entity.type
_entity.pdbx_description
1 polymer ?
#
loop_
_entity_poly.entity_id
_entity_poly.type
_entity_poly.pdbx_seq_one_letter_code
_entity_poly.pdbx_strand_id
1 'polypeptide(L)'
;MYYAWLGEVINEFGENSEAMGVSLYMMGSHRQLLADPNFKETYLEDYLKCSKIIATQLAAAQVANNEKEIKNLTTYKSAIDGGFAGSGAADCETLQNMYASKVEAAKDDLPALKEIVSLLRRVRCQEIDAFYTAAGYAYKLEPSADAALGIAKQAVKAKDYDKAIQYFEEAANMETDAVSKAEDYYLIGVLLFEQNNMSKARQYCQKAIETNPDYGAPYILIGNMYAKSAKSIYPNDAVLAKAVYYAAIDKFEKARQVDQNLSLIHISEPTRLGMIS
;
A
#
# COMPACT_ATOMS: atom_id res chain seq x y z
N MET A 1 17.88 28.73 -12.02
CA MET A 1 19.32 28.78 -11.69
C MET A 1 19.69 27.82 -10.57
N TYR A 2 19.05 27.86 -9.40
CA TYR A 2 19.39 26.95 -8.28
C TYR A 2 19.13 25.47 -8.55
N TYR A 3 18.07 25.12 -9.29
CA TYR A 3 17.72 23.71 -9.58
C TYR A 3 18.85 22.98 -10.32
N ALA A 4 19.35 23.55 -11.43
CA ALA A 4 20.41 22.91 -12.22
C ALA A 4 21.70 22.75 -11.41
N TRP A 5 22.12 23.80 -10.69
CA TRP A 5 23.31 23.74 -9.84
C TRP A 5 23.18 22.70 -8.71
N LEU A 6 22.04 22.64 -8.01
CA LEU A 6 21.81 21.62 -7.00
C LEU A 6 21.82 20.21 -7.60
N GLY A 7 21.31 20.05 -8.83
CA GLY A 7 21.35 18.78 -9.55
C GLY A 7 22.78 18.31 -9.81
N GLU A 8 23.70 19.22 -10.20
CA GLU A 8 25.13 18.92 -10.37
C GLU A 8 25.74 18.47 -9.04
N VAL A 9 25.48 19.20 -7.95
CA VAL A 9 25.98 18.87 -6.60
C VAL A 9 25.49 17.48 -6.16
N ILE A 10 24.20 17.20 -6.34
CA ILE A 10 23.61 15.89 -5.95
C ILE A 10 24.17 14.76 -6.82
N ASN A 11 24.44 15.01 -8.10
CA ASN A 11 25.07 14.01 -8.97
C ASN A 11 26.52 13.71 -8.55
N GLU A 12 27.26 14.73 -8.09
CA GLU A 12 28.65 14.59 -7.65
C GLU A 12 28.75 13.88 -6.29
N PHE A 13 27.94 14.28 -5.30
CA PHE A 13 28.03 13.77 -3.93
C PHE A 13 27.14 12.54 -3.68
N GLY A 14 26.11 12.30 -4.49
CA GLY A 14 25.22 11.13 -4.38
C GLY A 14 24.63 10.99 -2.98
N GLU A 15 24.83 9.83 -2.37
CA GLU A 15 24.33 9.49 -1.02
C GLU A 15 24.96 10.33 0.10
N ASN A 16 26.07 11.02 -0.16
CA ASN A 16 26.72 11.95 0.77
C ASN A 16 26.21 13.39 0.65
N SER A 17 25.19 13.64 -0.19
CA SER A 17 24.58 14.96 -0.33
C SER A 17 23.94 15.40 0.98
N GLU A 18 24.06 16.68 1.33
CA GLU A 18 23.39 17.24 2.50
C GLU A 18 21.85 17.15 2.33
N ALA A 19 21.15 16.62 3.33
CA ALA A 19 19.71 16.37 3.27
C ALA A 19 18.88 17.63 2.98
N MET A 20 19.31 18.79 3.50
CA MET A 20 18.69 20.07 3.18
C MET A 20 18.85 20.42 1.69
N GLY A 21 20.03 20.18 1.11
CA GLY A 21 20.30 20.38 -0.32
C GLY A 21 19.40 19.48 -1.19
N VAL A 22 19.24 18.23 -0.80
CA VAL A 22 18.33 17.27 -1.46
C VAL A 22 16.88 17.76 -1.42
N SER A 23 16.42 18.27 -0.29
CA SER A 23 15.07 18.82 -0.15
C SER A 23 14.87 20.08 -1.00
N LEU A 24 15.86 20.99 -1.03
CA LEU A 24 15.81 22.19 -1.87
C LEU A 24 15.82 21.87 -3.37
N TYR A 25 16.59 20.86 -3.78
CA TYR A 25 16.57 20.38 -5.16
C TYR A 25 15.18 19.88 -5.56
N MET A 26 14.54 19.07 -4.71
CA MET A 26 13.22 18.56 -4.96
C MET A 26 12.15 19.68 -5.03
N MET A 27 12.29 20.72 -4.19
CA MET A 27 11.45 21.93 -4.30
C MET A 27 11.69 22.68 -5.62
N GLY A 28 12.91 22.74 -6.09
CA GLY A 28 13.28 23.31 -7.39
C GLY A 28 12.66 22.53 -8.54
N SER A 29 12.76 21.21 -8.51
CA SER A 29 12.15 20.29 -9.47
C SER A 29 10.63 20.46 -9.53
N HIS A 30 9.96 20.55 -8.37
CA HIS A 30 8.52 20.82 -8.32
C HIS A 30 8.14 22.14 -8.97
N ARG A 31 8.95 23.19 -8.81
CA ARG A 31 8.70 24.47 -9.51
C ARG A 31 8.84 24.36 -11.02
N GLN A 32 9.75 23.51 -11.52
CA GLN A 32 9.86 23.23 -12.97
C GLN A 32 8.61 22.53 -13.48
N LEU A 33 8.09 21.54 -12.73
CA LEU A 33 6.85 20.85 -13.07
C LEU A 33 5.65 21.82 -13.15
N LEU A 34 5.56 22.78 -12.21
CA LEU A 34 4.49 23.78 -12.24
C LEU A 34 4.61 24.75 -13.42
N ALA A 35 5.82 24.97 -13.93
CA ALA A 35 6.08 25.84 -15.08
C ALA A 35 5.90 25.11 -16.42
N ASP A 36 6.22 23.83 -16.48
CA ASP A 36 6.13 22.99 -17.68
C ASP A 36 5.58 21.59 -17.33
N PRO A 37 4.33 21.28 -17.72
CA PRO A 37 3.75 19.95 -17.51
C PRO A 37 4.54 18.79 -18.16
N ASN A 38 5.36 19.04 -19.19
CA ASN A 38 6.19 18.03 -19.82
C ASN A 38 7.38 17.61 -18.94
N PHE A 39 7.66 18.37 -17.88
CA PHE A 39 8.71 18.07 -16.90
C PHE A 39 8.38 16.89 -15.97
N LYS A 40 7.23 16.28 -16.13
CA LYS A 40 6.67 15.26 -15.22
C LYS A 40 7.58 14.03 -15.06
N GLU A 41 8.18 13.55 -16.15
CA GLU A 41 9.10 12.42 -16.14
C GLU A 41 10.39 12.77 -15.36
N THR A 42 10.99 13.91 -15.65
CA THR A 42 12.19 14.40 -14.96
C THR A 42 11.91 14.62 -13.46
N TYR A 43 10.75 15.19 -13.12
CA TYR A 43 10.35 15.38 -11.73
C TYR A 43 10.23 14.06 -10.96
N LEU A 44 9.71 13.01 -11.60
CA LEU A 44 9.64 11.69 -11.01
C LEU A 44 11.04 11.08 -10.81
N GLU A 45 11.94 11.22 -11.79
CA GLU A 45 13.33 10.75 -11.66
C GLU A 45 14.07 11.50 -10.54
N ASP A 46 13.86 12.80 -10.42
CA ASP A 46 14.39 13.61 -9.32
C ASP A 46 13.87 13.13 -7.97
N TYR A 47 12.56 12.84 -7.89
CA TYR A 47 11.96 12.29 -6.67
C TYR A 47 12.57 10.96 -6.29
N LEU A 48 12.74 10.03 -7.24
CA LEU A 48 13.34 8.73 -7.00
C LEU A 48 14.77 8.87 -6.45
N LYS A 49 15.58 9.72 -7.09
CA LYS A 49 16.94 10.01 -6.67
C LYS A 49 16.97 10.59 -5.25
N CYS A 50 16.21 11.62 -4.99
CA CYS A 50 16.16 12.29 -3.69
C CYS A 50 15.64 11.36 -2.58
N SER A 51 14.58 10.61 -2.86
CA SER A 51 13.99 9.65 -1.93
C SER A 51 14.97 8.54 -1.56
N LYS A 52 15.76 8.03 -2.53
CA LYS A 52 16.80 7.03 -2.31
C LYS A 52 17.92 7.58 -1.41
N ILE A 53 18.44 8.76 -1.70
CA ILE A 53 19.50 9.41 -0.90
C ILE A 53 19.05 9.53 0.57
N ILE A 54 17.87 10.11 0.81
CA ILE A 54 17.36 10.29 2.18
C ILE A 54 17.08 8.95 2.86
N ALA A 55 16.58 7.94 2.13
CA ALA A 55 16.35 6.61 2.70
C ALA A 55 17.67 5.93 3.13
N THR A 56 18.72 6.00 2.31
CA THR A 56 20.05 5.46 2.65
C THR A 56 20.62 6.14 3.89
N GLN A 57 20.57 7.48 3.95
CA GLN A 57 21.05 8.24 5.11
C GLN A 57 20.24 7.92 6.37
N LEU A 58 18.93 7.78 6.26
CA LEU A 58 18.06 7.42 7.38
C LEU A 58 18.39 6.02 7.92
N ALA A 59 18.62 5.04 7.05
CA ALA A 59 19.04 3.71 7.45
C ALA A 59 20.38 3.73 8.18
N ALA A 60 21.37 4.51 7.68
CA ALA A 60 22.66 4.68 8.33
C ALA A 60 22.52 5.36 9.71
N ALA A 61 21.68 6.39 9.84
CA ALA A 61 21.42 7.06 11.12
C ALA A 61 20.73 6.13 12.13
N GLN A 62 19.84 5.25 11.68
CA GLN A 62 19.19 4.23 12.52
C GLN A 62 20.20 3.20 13.04
N VAL A 63 21.09 2.69 12.19
CA VAL A 63 22.17 1.78 12.61
C VAL A 63 23.09 2.44 13.63
N ALA A 64 23.38 3.73 13.44
CA ALA A 64 24.21 4.54 14.36
C ALA A 64 23.48 4.98 15.63
N ASN A 65 22.16 4.71 15.78
CA ASN A 65 21.31 5.21 16.86
C ASN A 65 21.37 6.73 17.05
N ASN A 66 21.51 7.50 15.97
CA ASN A 66 21.59 8.96 16.01
C ASN A 66 20.17 9.57 15.95
N GLU A 67 19.50 9.68 17.10
CA GLU A 67 18.11 10.16 17.20
C GLU A 67 17.89 11.54 16.57
N LYS A 68 18.86 12.46 16.71
CA LYS A 68 18.77 13.81 16.13
C LYS A 68 18.73 13.75 14.61
N GLU A 69 19.60 12.95 14.01
CA GLU A 69 19.69 12.78 12.57
C GLU A 69 18.48 12.03 12.03
N ILE A 70 18.02 10.98 12.72
CA ILE A 70 16.78 10.24 12.38
C ILE A 70 15.60 11.22 12.31
N LYS A 71 15.43 12.10 13.31
CA LYS A 71 14.34 13.10 13.33
C LYS A 71 14.45 14.08 12.16
N ASN A 72 15.64 14.59 11.86
CA ASN A 72 15.86 15.51 10.75
C ASN A 72 15.54 14.85 9.41
N LEU A 73 16.10 13.68 9.15
CA LEU A 73 15.92 12.95 7.90
C LEU A 73 14.48 12.51 7.70
N THR A 74 13.77 12.11 8.78
CA THR A 74 12.34 11.80 8.73
C THR A 74 11.53 13.04 8.32
N THR A 75 11.90 14.23 8.80
CA THR A 75 11.23 15.47 8.42
C THR A 75 11.42 15.78 6.93
N TYR A 76 12.65 15.69 6.42
CA TYR A 76 12.94 15.91 5.01
C TYR A 76 12.25 14.86 4.13
N LYS A 77 12.28 13.60 4.55
CA LYS A 77 11.56 12.51 3.85
C LYS A 77 10.08 12.81 3.73
N SER A 78 9.43 13.18 4.83
CA SER A 78 8.00 13.49 4.84
C SER A 78 7.66 14.69 3.94
N ALA A 79 8.51 15.71 3.89
CA ALA A 79 8.33 16.87 3.03
C ALA A 79 8.46 16.51 1.54
N ILE A 80 9.46 15.70 1.18
CA ILE A 80 9.69 15.23 -0.19
C ILE A 80 8.54 14.33 -0.65
N ASP A 81 8.18 13.33 0.16
CA ASP A 81 7.11 12.37 -0.16
C ASP A 81 5.73 13.08 -0.24
N GLY A 82 5.46 14.00 0.68
CA GLY A 82 4.21 14.80 0.67
C GLY A 82 4.11 15.74 -0.54
N GLY A 83 5.22 16.40 -0.88
CA GLY A 83 5.28 17.25 -2.08
C GLY A 83 5.07 16.45 -3.37
N PHE A 84 5.64 15.26 -3.44
CA PHE A 84 5.46 14.36 -4.58
C PHE A 84 4.03 13.86 -4.70
N ALA A 85 3.44 13.37 -3.59
CA ALA A 85 2.06 12.89 -3.58
C ALA A 85 1.04 13.99 -3.98
N GLY A 86 1.29 15.24 -3.58
CA GLY A 86 0.42 16.38 -3.90
C GLY A 86 0.63 16.98 -5.28
N SER A 87 1.69 16.59 -6.01
CA SER A 87 2.09 17.23 -7.28
C SER A 87 1.23 16.84 -8.49
N GLY A 88 0.46 15.74 -8.41
CA GLY A 88 -0.23 15.14 -9.55
C GLY A 88 0.71 14.38 -10.52
N ALA A 89 2.03 14.34 -10.25
CA ALA A 89 2.96 13.53 -11.04
C ALA A 89 2.90 12.04 -10.71
N ALA A 90 2.33 11.70 -9.56
CA ALA A 90 2.18 10.33 -9.08
C ALA A 90 0.87 9.66 -9.55
N ASP A 91 0.25 10.12 -10.66
CA ASP A 91 -0.93 9.42 -11.19
C ASP A 91 -0.54 8.06 -11.79
N CYS A 92 -1.41 7.07 -11.57
CA CYS A 92 -1.09 5.69 -11.91
C CYS A 92 -1.00 5.43 -13.42
N GLU A 93 -1.67 6.22 -14.26
CA GLU A 93 -1.58 6.10 -15.72
C GLU A 93 -0.19 6.53 -16.22
N THR A 94 0.31 7.66 -15.74
CA THR A 94 1.67 8.13 -16.05
C THR A 94 2.71 7.11 -15.60
N LEU A 95 2.57 6.59 -14.37
CA LEU A 95 3.49 5.60 -13.82
C LEU A 95 3.44 4.28 -14.60
N GLN A 96 2.26 3.83 -15.04
CA GLN A 96 2.13 2.66 -15.91
C GLN A 96 2.95 2.85 -17.21
N ASN A 97 2.77 3.98 -17.89
CA ASN A 97 3.44 4.25 -19.17
C ASN A 97 4.97 4.34 -19.01
N MET A 98 5.45 4.96 -17.92
CA MET A 98 6.88 5.09 -17.64
C MET A 98 7.54 3.77 -17.27
N TYR A 99 6.86 2.96 -16.44
CA TYR A 99 7.48 1.76 -15.88
C TYR A 99 7.29 0.51 -16.73
N ALA A 100 6.34 0.46 -17.66
CA ALA A 100 6.11 -0.71 -18.50
C ALA A 100 7.39 -1.21 -19.19
N SER A 101 8.14 -0.31 -19.85
CA SER A 101 9.41 -0.66 -20.51
C SER A 101 10.58 -0.83 -19.53
N LYS A 102 10.61 -0.05 -18.44
CA LYS A 102 11.66 -0.13 -17.42
C LYS A 102 11.63 -1.48 -16.67
N VAL A 103 10.43 -2.00 -16.37
CA VAL A 103 10.24 -3.31 -15.73
C VAL A 103 10.76 -4.44 -16.62
N GLU A 104 10.45 -4.42 -17.91
CA GLU A 104 10.96 -5.44 -18.85
C GLU A 104 12.48 -5.39 -18.97
N ALA A 105 13.07 -4.20 -19.01
CA ALA A 105 14.52 -4.03 -19.03
C ALA A 105 15.20 -4.53 -17.73
N ALA A 106 14.51 -4.42 -16.61
CA ALA A 106 14.99 -4.77 -15.27
C ALA A 106 14.63 -6.21 -14.83
N LYS A 107 14.10 -7.06 -15.70
CA LYS A 107 13.55 -8.39 -15.34
C LYS A 107 14.49 -9.30 -14.55
N ASP A 108 15.80 -9.13 -14.72
CA ASP A 108 16.87 -9.91 -14.05
C ASP A 108 17.63 -9.05 -13.01
N ASP A 109 17.18 -7.80 -12.76
CA ASP A 109 17.78 -6.86 -11.81
C ASP A 109 16.88 -6.72 -10.57
N LEU A 110 17.14 -7.57 -9.57
CA LEU A 110 16.35 -7.59 -8.33
C LEU A 110 16.34 -6.24 -7.58
N PRO A 111 17.46 -5.53 -7.40
CA PRO A 111 17.46 -4.20 -6.78
C PRO A 111 16.53 -3.22 -7.49
N ALA A 112 16.59 -3.12 -8.82
CA ALA A 112 15.74 -2.23 -9.61
C ALA A 112 14.25 -2.62 -9.50
N LEU A 113 13.93 -3.92 -9.56
CA LEU A 113 12.56 -4.40 -9.38
C LEU A 113 12.00 -4.09 -8.00
N LYS A 114 12.79 -4.31 -6.92
CA LYS A 114 12.39 -3.96 -5.54
C LYS A 114 12.12 -2.46 -5.40
N GLU A 115 12.93 -1.61 -6.02
CA GLU A 115 12.75 -0.16 -6.01
C GLU A 115 11.44 0.24 -6.71
N ILE A 116 11.15 -0.34 -7.88
CA ILE A 116 9.90 -0.10 -8.62
C ILE A 116 8.68 -0.54 -7.80
N VAL A 117 8.68 -1.75 -7.26
CA VAL A 117 7.58 -2.29 -6.44
C VAL A 117 7.35 -1.41 -5.20
N SER A 118 8.42 -1.05 -4.48
CA SER A 118 8.36 -0.19 -3.30
C SER A 118 7.82 1.20 -3.62
N LEU A 119 8.24 1.80 -4.74
CA LEU A 119 7.72 3.09 -5.18
C LEU A 119 6.23 3.02 -5.48
N LEU A 120 5.82 2.08 -6.34
CA LEU A 120 4.42 1.96 -6.78
C LEU A 120 3.49 1.65 -5.59
N ARG A 121 3.97 0.88 -4.60
CA ARG A 121 3.28 0.67 -3.32
C ARG A 121 3.12 1.98 -2.55
N ARG A 122 4.19 2.77 -2.39
CA ARG A 122 4.20 4.03 -1.64
C ARG A 122 3.25 5.07 -2.21
N VAL A 123 3.18 5.17 -3.54
CA VAL A 123 2.29 6.10 -4.25
C VAL A 123 0.89 5.53 -4.48
N ARG A 124 0.58 4.36 -3.92
CA ARG A 124 -0.71 3.67 -4.00
C ARG A 124 -1.16 3.30 -5.42
N CYS A 125 -0.20 3.06 -6.32
CA CYS A 125 -0.45 2.60 -7.69
C CYS A 125 -0.19 1.10 -7.83
N GLN A 126 -0.77 0.29 -6.94
CA GLN A 126 -0.61 -1.17 -6.92
C GLN A 126 -1.57 -1.92 -7.86
N GLU A 127 -2.43 -1.19 -8.59
CA GLU A 127 -3.44 -1.77 -9.49
C GLU A 127 -3.04 -1.68 -10.97
N ILE A 128 -1.80 -1.26 -11.26
CA ILE A 128 -1.26 -1.14 -12.62
C ILE A 128 -0.44 -2.38 -13.02
N ASP A 129 -0.42 -2.68 -14.33
CA ASP A 129 0.27 -3.86 -14.86
C ASP A 129 1.78 -3.82 -14.62
N ALA A 130 2.40 -2.63 -14.61
CA ALA A 130 3.81 -2.46 -14.26
C ALA A 130 4.13 -2.97 -12.85
N PHE A 131 3.24 -2.71 -11.87
CA PHE A 131 3.39 -3.23 -10.51
C PHE A 131 3.35 -4.76 -10.48
N TYR A 132 2.36 -5.36 -11.12
CA TYR A 132 2.20 -6.81 -11.15
C TYR A 132 3.36 -7.50 -11.83
N THR A 133 3.84 -6.97 -12.96
CA THR A 133 4.95 -7.52 -13.72
C THR A 133 6.25 -7.42 -12.92
N ALA A 134 6.53 -6.26 -12.32
CA ALA A 134 7.71 -6.07 -11.48
C ALA A 134 7.70 -7.00 -10.26
N ALA A 135 6.57 -7.12 -9.58
CA ALA A 135 6.40 -8.03 -8.45
C ALA A 135 6.59 -9.50 -8.87
N GLY A 136 6.05 -9.90 -10.03
CA GLY A 136 6.23 -11.24 -10.57
C GLY A 136 7.68 -11.60 -10.92
N TYR A 137 8.44 -10.65 -11.48
CA TYR A 137 9.87 -10.84 -11.72
C TYR A 137 10.67 -10.85 -10.43
N ALA A 138 10.41 -9.90 -9.52
CA ALA A 138 11.07 -9.84 -8.21
C ALA A 138 10.88 -11.14 -7.42
N TYR A 139 9.65 -11.68 -7.40
CA TYR A 139 9.31 -12.91 -6.68
C TYR A 139 10.08 -14.12 -7.21
N LYS A 140 10.29 -14.22 -8.53
CA LYS A 140 11.07 -15.32 -9.14
C LYS A 140 12.53 -15.29 -8.74
N LEU A 141 13.09 -14.08 -8.56
CA LEU A 141 14.48 -13.89 -8.16
C LEU A 141 14.65 -14.05 -6.65
N GLU A 142 13.77 -13.46 -5.86
CA GLU A 142 13.77 -13.55 -4.40
C GLU A 142 12.34 -13.32 -3.85
N PRO A 143 11.68 -14.34 -3.29
CA PRO A 143 10.38 -14.17 -2.65
C PRO A 143 10.42 -13.14 -1.51
N SER A 144 9.46 -12.24 -1.49
CA SER A 144 9.28 -11.21 -0.46
C SER A 144 7.80 -10.88 -0.28
N ALA A 145 7.42 -10.27 0.86
CA ALA A 145 6.05 -9.88 1.14
C ALA A 145 5.48 -8.98 0.04
N ASP A 146 6.21 -7.93 -0.36
CA ASP A 146 5.78 -7.01 -1.42
C ASP A 146 5.60 -7.70 -2.78
N ALA A 147 6.48 -8.62 -3.12
CA ALA A 147 6.42 -9.35 -4.37
C ALA A 147 5.25 -10.36 -4.37
N ALA A 148 5.02 -11.07 -3.27
CA ALA A 148 3.87 -11.96 -3.09
C ALA A 148 2.55 -11.18 -3.15
N LEU A 149 2.48 -10.01 -2.48
CA LEU A 149 1.33 -9.10 -2.53
C LEU A 149 0.98 -8.71 -3.99
N GLY A 150 1.98 -8.39 -4.80
CA GLY A 150 1.75 -8.03 -6.20
C GLY A 150 1.17 -9.18 -7.02
N ILE A 151 1.63 -10.41 -6.80
CA ILE A 151 1.08 -11.60 -7.45
C ILE A 151 -0.35 -11.87 -6.96
N ALA A 152 -0.61 -11.72 -5.65
CA ALA A 152 -1.93 -11.87 -5.08
C ALA A 152 -2.94 -10.89 -5.73
N LYS A 153 -2.59 -9.62 -5.84
CA LYS A 153 -3.43 -8.60 -6.47
C LYS A 153 -3.65 -8.87 -7.97
N GLN A 154 -2.63 -9.31 -8.69
CA GLN A 154 -2.78 -9.75 -10.08
C GLN A 154 -3.78 -10.91 -10.20
N ALA A 155 -3.71 -11.89 -9.30
CA ALA A 155 -4.63 -13.02 -9.26
C ALA A 155 -6.07 -12.56 -8.95
N VAL A 156 -6.28 -11.59 -8.06
CA VAL A 156 -7.59 -10.96 -7.83
C VAL A 156 -8.13 -10.33 -9.12
N LYS A 157 -7.32 -9.55 -9.83
CA LYS A 157 -7.72 -8.94 -11.11
C LYS A 157 -8.12 -9.99 -12.15
N ALA A 158 -7.45 -11.16 -12.14
CA ALA A 158 -7.76 -12.31 -12.99
C ALA A 158 -8.93 -13.15 -12.45
N LYS A 159 -9.50 -12.81 -11.27
CA LYS A 159 -10.54 -13.59 -10.56
C LYS A 159 -10.10 -15.01 -10.16
N ASP A 160 -8.80 -15.25 -10.08
CA ASP A 160 -8.21 -16.48 -9.55
C ASP A 160 -8.06 -16.34 -8.02
N TYR A 161 -9.18 -16.47 -7.32
CA TYR A 161 -9.25 -16.19 -5.89
C TYR A 161 -8.46 -17.18 -5.04
N ASP A 162 -8.35 -18.43 -5.48
CA ASP A 162 -7.58 -19.44 -4.74
C ASP A 162 -6.09 -19.12 -4.79
N LYS A 163 -5.57 -18.73 -5.95
CA LYS A 163 -4.21 -18.25 -6.11
C LYS A 163 -3.98 -16.94 -5.34
N ALA A 164 -4.94 -16.01 -5.37
CA ALA A 164 -4.84 -14.76 -4.63
C ALA A 164 -4.72 -15.01 -3.12
N ILE A 165 -5.56 -15.90 -2.56
CA ILE A 165 -5.52 -16.27 -1.13
C ILE A 165 -4.16 -16.87 -0.78
N GLN A 166 -3.65 -17.80 -1.59
CA GLN A 166 -2.34 -18.40 -1.35
C GLN A 166 -1.24 -17.33 -1.24
N TYR A 167 -1.17 -16.41 -2.20
CA TYR A 167 -0.11 -15.40 -2.21
C TYR A 167 -0.31 -14.29 -1.16
N PHE A 168 -1.54 -13.97 -0.77
CA PHE A 168 -1.78 -13.12 0.41
C PHE A 168 -1.34 -13.81 1.71
N GLU A 169 -1.54 -15.13 1.86
CA GLU A 169 -1.01 -15.88 3.00
C GLU A 169 0.52 -15.87 3.04
N GLU A 170 1.17 -16.05 1.89
CA GLU A 170 2.63 -15.96 1.78
C GLU A 170 3.13 -14.55 2.14
N ALA A 171 2.48 -13.50 1.62
CA ALA A 171 2.78 -12.12 1.97
C ALA A 171 2.66 -11.87 3.46
N ALA A 172 1.52 -12.23 4.07
CA ALA A 172 1.29 -12.06 5.51
C ALA A 172 2.30 -12.84 6.38
N ASN A 173 2.77 -14.01 5.93
CA ASN A 173 3.77 -14.79 6.66
C ASN A 173 5.17 -14.15 6.60
N MET A 174 5.51 -13.45 5.53
CA MET A 174 6.78 -12.74 5.35
C MET A 174 6.73 -11.30 5.87
N GLU A 175 5.53 -10.73 6.09
CA GLU A 175 5.36 -9.35 6.51
C GLU A 175 5.72 -9.16 7.99
N THR A 176 6.52 -8.14 8.27
CA THR A 176 6.97 -7.77 9.63
C THR A 176 6.17 -6.60 10.20
N ASP A 177 5.59 -5.75 9.33
CA ASP A 177 4.75 -4.65 9.75
C ASP A 177 3.34 -5.16 10.09
N ALA A 178 2.91 -4.94 11.34
CA ALA A 178 1.63 -5.44 11.83
C ALA A 178 0.42 -4.84 11.08
N VAL A 179 0.52 -3.60 10.60
CA VAL A 179 -0.56 -2.95 9.84
C VAL A 179 -0.73 -3.63 8.50
N SER A 180 0.34 -3.75 7.73
CA SER A 180 0.35 -4.43 6.42
C SER A 180 -0.08 -5.89 6.53
N LYS A 181 0.42 -6.62 7.54
CA LYS A 181 0.02 -8.01 7.80
C LYS A 181 -1.47 -8.17 8.10
N ALA A 182 -2.04 -7.25 8.88
CA ALA A 182 -3.48 -7.26 9.17
C ALA A 182 -4.31 -6.94 7.91
N GLU A 183 -3.82 -6.05 7.04
CA GLU A 183 -4.46 -5.77 5.74
C GLU A 183 -4.48 -7.02 4.85
N ASP A 184 -3.38 -7.77 4.76
CA ASP A 184 -3.33 -9.01 3.99
C ASP A 184 -4.35 -10.05 4.50
N TYR A 185 -4.42 -10.26 5.82
CA TYR A 185 -5.44 -11.15 6.40
C TYR A 185 -6.87 -10.66 6.14
N TYR A 186 -7.11 -9.35 6.20
CA TYR A 186 -8.41 -8.79 5.86
C TYR A 186 -8.78 -9.04 4.40
N LEU A 187 -7.85 -8.85 3.46
CA LEU A 187 -8.08 -9.13 2.04
C LEU A 187 -8.43 -10.59 1.77
N ILE A 188 -7.76 -11.54 2.44
CA ILE A 188 -8.15 -12.96 2.40
C ILE A 188 -9.58 -13.13 2.92
N GLY A 189 -9.93 -12.48 4.02
CA GLY A 189 -11.29 -12.49 4.57
C GLY A 189 -12.33 -12.00 3.56
N VAL A 190 -12.04 -10.93 2.82
CA VAL A 190 -12.91 -10.40 1.75
C VAL A 190 -13.08 -11.42 0.63
N LEU A 191 -12.01 -12.00 0.11
CA LEU A 191 -12.09 -12.99 -0.97
C LEU A 191 -12.89 -14.24 -0.57
N LEU A 192 -12.70 -14.73 0.64
CA LEU A 192 -13.46 -15.86 1.18
C LEU A 192 -14.95 -15.52 1.40
N PHE A 193 -15.24 -14.28 1.77
CA PHE A 193 -16.63 -13.79 1.88
C PHE A 193 -17.31 -13.75 0.51
N GLU A 194 -16.63 -13.30 -0.54
CA GLU A 194 -17.12 -13.33 -1.92
C GLU A 194 -17.37 -14.76 -2.42
N GLN A 195 -16.49 -15.70 -2.05
CA GLN A 195 -16.69 -17.13 -2.28
C GLN A 195 -17.78 -17.77 -1.40
N ASN A 196 -18.50 -16.96 -0.60
CA ASN A 196 -19.51 -17.41 0.37
C ASN A 196 -18.99 -18.37 1.45
N ASN A 197 -17.67 -18.38 1.70
CA ASN A 197 -17.04 -19.18 2.75
C ASN A 197 -16.97 -18.38 4.06
N MET A 198 -18.14 -18.14 4.67
CA MET A 198 -18.29 -17.27 5.85
C MET A 198 -17.44 -17.72 7.04
N SER A 199 -17.28 -19.04 7.23
CA SER A 199 -16.52 -19.58 8.36
C SER A 199 -15.03 -19.21 8.29
N LYS A 200 -14.39 -19.48 7.15
CA LYS A 200 -12.98 -19.11 6.93
C LYS A 200 -12.80 -17.60 6.85
N ALA A 201 -13.72 -16.89 6.18
CA ALA A 201 -13.67 -15.43 6.11
C ALA A 201 -13.62 -14.79 7.51
N ARG A 202 -14.47 -15.26 8.44
CA ARG A 202 -14.47 -14.81 9.82
C ARG A 202 -13.15 -15.11 10.56
N GLN A 203 -12.55 -16.28 10.33
CA GLN A 203 -11.26 -16.64 10.93
C GLN A 203 -10.15 -15.68 10.48
N TYR A 204 -10.10 -15.31 9.21
CA TYR A 204 -9.12 -14.36 8.71
C TYR A 204 -9.36 -12.94 9.19
N CYS A 205 -10.62 -12.49 9.27
CA CYS A 205 -10.94 -11.22 9.94
C CYS A 205 -10.48 -11.21 11.40
N GLN A 206 -10.62 -12.33 12.11
CA GLN A 206 -10.17 -12.44 13.49
C GLN A 206 -8.64 -12.37 13.59
N LYS A 207 -7.90 -13.04 12.70
CA LYS A 207 -6.43 -12.89 12.58
C LYS A 207 -6.02 -11.45 12.32
N ALA A 208 -6.74 -10.74 11.44
CA ALA A 208 -6.46 -9.33 11.17
C ALA A 208 -6.64 -8.46 12.43
N ILE A 209 -7.71 -8.68 13.20
CA ILE A 209 -7.98 -7.99 14.46
C ILE A 209 -6.92 -8.29 15.51
N GLU A 210 -6.49 -9.55 15.65
CA GLU A 210 -5.45 -9.96 16.58
C GLU A 210 -4.09 -9.35 16.24
N THR A 211 -3.82 -9.17 14.95
CA THR A 211 -2.59 -8.56 14.45
C THR A 211 -2.59 -7.03 14.60
N ASN A 212 -3.72 -6.38 14.33
CA ASN A 212 -3.91 -4.93 14.48
C ASN A 212 -5.31 -4.65 15.08
N PRO A 213 -5.41 -4.48 16.42
CA PRO A 213 -6.69 -4.25 17.09
C PRO A 213 -7.41 -2.96 16.70
N ASP A 214 -6.68 -1.97 16.17
CA ASP A 214 -7.21 -0.67 15.76
C ASP A 214 -7.71 -0.65 14.31
N TYR A 215 -7.64 -1.80 13.61
CA TYR A 215 -8.11 -1.92 12.24
C TYR A 215 -9.61 -2.21 12.20
N GLY A 216 -10.41 -1.21 11.85
CA GLY A 216 -11.87 -1.29 11.89
C GLY A 216 -12.53 -2.13 10.78
N ALA A 217 -11.91 -2.22 9.58
CA ALA A 217 -12.51 -2.90 8.43
C ALA A 217 -12.87 -4.39 8.66
N PRO A 218 -12.06 -5.21 9.34
CA PRO A 218 -12.42 -6.59 9.67
C PRO A 218 -13.69 -6.71 10.53
N TYR A 219 -13.94 -5.77 11.45
CA TYR A 219 -15.18 -5.76 12.23
C TYR A 219 -16.39 -5.49 11.34
N ILE A 220 -16.28 -4.56 10.38
CA ILE A 220 -17.35 -4.29 9.40
C ILE A 220 -17.66 -5.56 8.60
N LEU A 221 -16.64 -6.25 8.11
CA LEU A 221 -16.83 -7.47 7.33
C LEU A 221 -17.52 -8.58 8.15
N ILE A 222 -17.16 -8.76 9.42
CA ILE A 222 -17.83 -9.69 10.34
C ILE A 222 -19.31 -9.28 10.55
N GLY A 223 -19.59 -7.98 10.75
CA GLY A 223 -20.94 -7.47 10.86
C GLY A 223 -21.80 -7.78 9.63
N ASN A 224 -21.21 -7.62 8.43
CA ASN A 224 -21.86 -7.95 7.17
C ASN A 224 -22.14 -9.45 7.02
N MET A 225 -21.21 -10.32 7.46
CA MET A 225 -21.44 -11.76 7.51
C MET A 225 -22.66 -12.10 8.39
N TYR A 226 -22.78 -11.47 9.56
CA TYR A 226 -23.94 -11.66 10.42
C TYR A 226 -25.24 -11.18 9.75
N ALA A 227 -25.24 -9.95 9.22
CA ALA A 227 -26.40 -9.40 8.55
C ALA A 227 -26.86 -10.27 7.36
N LYS A 228 -25.92 -10.74 6.53
CA LYS A 228 -26.19 -11.61 5.38
C LYS A 228 -26.75 -12.96 5.81
N SER A 229 -26.29 -13.52 6.93
CA SER A 229 -26.69 -14.85 7.41
C SER A 229 -27.96 -14.84 8.26
N ALA A 230 -28.44 -13.70 8.75
CA ALA A 230 -29.54 -13.59 9.70
C ALA A 230 -30.82 -14.33 9.24
N LYS A 231 -31.25 -14.10 7.99
CA LYS A 231 -32.45 -14.73 7.43
C LYS A 231 -32.23 -16.21 7.11
N SER A 232 -31.03 -16.65 6.80
CA SER A 232 -30.76 -18.05 6.48
C SER A 232 -30.61 -18.92 7.72
N ILE A 233 -30.13 -18.34 8.85
CA ILE A 233 -29.99 -19.08 10.12
C ILE A 233 -31.34 -19.27 10.80
N TYR A 234 -32.22 -18.25 10.78
CA TYR A 234 -33.50 -18.26 11.43
C TYR A 234 -34.65 -17.89 10.45
N PRO A 235 -34.96 -18.74 9.44
CA PRO A 235 -35.89 -18.37 8.39
C PRO A 235 -37.35 -18.23 8.89
N ASN A 236 -37.69 -18.93 9.98
CA ASN A 236 -39.04 -18.98 10.55
C ASN A 236 -39.15 -18.28 11.92
N ASP A 237 -38.08 -17.66 12.42
CA ASP A 237 -38.08 -16.97 13.69
C ASP A 237 -37.56 -15.54 13.53
N ALA A 238 -38.53 -14.61 13.42
CA ALA A 238 -38.23 -13.19 13.26
C ALA A 238 -37.54 -12.57 14.49
N VAL A 239 -37.72 -13.14 15.68
CA VAL A 239 -37.11 -12.63 16.93
C VAL A 239 -35.64 -13.01 16.95
N LEU A 240 -35.31 -14.29 16.68
CA LEU A 240 -33.93 -14.73 16.62
C LEU A 240 -33.18 -14.11 15.43
N ALA A 241 -33.83 -13.92 14.28
CA ALA A 241 -33.25 -13.19 13.18
C ALA A 241 -32.85 -11.75 13.57
N LYS A 242 -33.67 -11.04 14.36
CA LYS A 242 -33.35 -9.72 14.89
C LYS A 242 -32.16 -9.74 15.83
N ALA A 243 -31.99 -10.76 16.65
CA ALA A 243 -30.82 -10.90 17.54
C ALA A 243 -29.48 -10.96 16.74
N VAL A 244 -29.50 -11.62 15.57
CA VAL A 244 -28.32 -11.64 14.67
C VAL A 244 -28.00 -10.24 14.11
N TYR A 245 -29.03 -9.44 13.79
CA TYR A 245 -28.80 -8.05 13.36
C TYR A 245 -28.24 -7.17 14.49
N TYR A 246 -28.64 -7.37 15.75
CA TYR A 246 -28.00 -6.66 16.88
C TYR A 246 -26.53 -7.04 17.01
N ALA A 247 -26.18 -8.33 16.84
CA ALA A 247 -24.78 -8.74 16.81
C ALA A 247 -23.98 -8.10 15.65
N ALA A 248 -24.63 -7.86 14.50
CA ALA A 248 -24.00 -7.12 13.41
C ALA A 248 -23.76 -5.64 13.79
N ILE A 249 -24.76 -4.98 14.42
CA ILE A 249 -24.66 -3.59 14.89
C ILE A 249 -23.52 -3.46 15.88
N ASP A 250 -23.39 -4.36 16.86
CA ASP A 250 -22.28 -4.36 17.82
C ASP A 250 -20.91 -4.38 17.14
N LYS A 251 -20.80 -5.11 16.01
CA LYS A 251 -19.55 -5.12 15.22
C LYS A 251 -19.29 -3.79 14.53
N PHE A 252 -20.31 -3.16 13.97
CA PHE A 252 -20.17 -1.84 13.34
C PHE A 252 -19.83 -0.75 14.36
N GLU A 253 -20.43 -0.80 15.55
CA GLU A 253 -20.08 0.11 16.65
C GLU A 253 -18.62 -0.10 17.09
N LYS A 254 -18.20 -1.36 17.20
CA LYS A 254 -16.80 -1.68 17.54
C LYS A 254 -15.84 -1.15 16.47
N ALA A 255 -16.14 -1.33 15.20
CA ALA A 255 -15.33 -0.78 14.10
C ALA A 255 -15.14 0.73 14.25
N ARG A 256 -16.22 1.49 14.53
CA ARG A 256 -16.15 2.94 14.73
C ARG A 256 -15.38 3.36 15.99
N GLN A 257 -15.40 2.52 17.03
CA GLN A 257 -14.65 2.80 18.26
C GLN A 257 -13.13 2.66 18.08
N VAL A 258 -12.69 1.66 17.33
CA VAL A 258 -11.27 1.36 17.14
C VAL A 258 -10.64 2.17 16.01
N ASP A 259 -11.42 2.55 14.99
CA ASP A 259 -10.94 3.28 13.83
C ASP A 259 -11.81 4.52 13.58
N GLN A 260 -11.36 5.65 14.11
CA GLN A 260 -12.07 6.93 13.98
C GLN A 260 -12.05 7.52 12.56
N ASN A 261 -11.18 7.01 11.68
CA ASN A 261 -11.07 7.44 10.29
C ASN A 261 -12.03 6.69 9.36
N LEU A 262 -12.72 5.66 9.87
CA LEU A 262 -13.74 4.96 9.09
C LEU A 262 -14.91 5.90 8.77
N SER A 263 -15.01 6.27 7.50
CA SER A 263 -16.17 7.00 6.99
C SER A 263 -17.42 6.11 7.07
N LEU A 264 -18.58 6.73 7.39
CA LEU A 264 -19.89 6.05 7.37
C LEU A 264 -20.23 5.41 6.01
N ILE A 265 -19.60 5.87 4.93
CA ILE A 265 -19.73 5.30 3.58
C ILE A 265 -19.18 3.87 3.53
N HIS A 266 -18.14 3.54 4.28
CA HIS A 266 -17.58 2.18 4.35
C HIS A 266 -18.47 1.21 5.13
N ILE A 267 -19.36 1.72 5.99
CA ILE A 267 -20.33 0.90 6.74
C ILE A 267 -21.52 0.49 5.86
N SER A 268 -21.88 1.34 4.90
CA SER A 268 -23.09 1.13 4.05
C SER A 268 -22.82 0.42 2.71
N GLU A 269 -21.58 0.35 2.24
CA GLU A 269 -21.18 -0.31 0.98
C GLU A 269 -20.05 -1.33 1.17
N PRO A 270 -20.31 -2.43 1.89
CA PRO A 270 -19.26 -3.39 2.23
C PRO A 270 -18.76 -4.30 1.11
N THR A 271 -19.33 -4.21 -0.08
CA THR A 271 -19.12 -5.19 -1.17
C THR A 271 -18.65 -4.59 -2.48
N ARG A 272 -18.22 -3.34 -2.52
CA ARG A 272 -17.50 -2.88 -3.71
C ARG A 272 -16.07 -3.41 -3.66
N LEU A 273 -15.82 -4.49 -4.42
CA LEU A 273 -14.47 -4.85 -4.92
C LEU A 273 -13.69 -3.67 -5.53
N GLY A 274 -14.27 -2.48 -5.56
CA GLY A 274 -13.65 -1.21 -5.90
C GLY A 274 -12.56 -0.75 -4.93
N MET A 275 -12.34 -1.46 -3.80
CA MET A 275 -11.12 -1.33 -2.99
C MET A 275 -10.01 -2.30 -3.44
N ILE A 276 -10.33 -3.19 -4.37
CA ILE A 276 -9.40 -4.16 -4.96
C ILE A 276 -9.24 -3.90 -6.47
N SER A 277 -10.08 -3.02 -7.02
CA SER A 277 -10.01 -2.60 -8.44
C SER A 277 -9.23 -1.31 -8.63
#